data_4e7e931a1df1f35a80e967322990e187
#
_entry.id   4e7e931a1df1f35a80e967322990e187
#
_cell.length_a   1.000
_cell.length_b   1.000
_cell.length_c   1.000
_cell.angle_alpha   90.00
_cell.angle_beta   90.00
_cell.angle_gamma   90.00
#
_symmetry.space_group_name_H-M   'P 1'
#
loop_
_entity.id
_entity.type
_entity.pdbx_description
1 polymer ?
#
loop_
_entity_poly.entity_id
_entity_poly.type
_entity_poly.pdbx_seq_one_letter_code
_entity_poly.pdbx_strand_id
1 'polypeptide(L)'
;MNSITVIDAAGGMVVNSKGEYLFIYRNKKWDLPKGKLEKGEGKREGAVREVEEECGIAVNNIGARVCKTYHTYTNKGEIVLKRTYWYQMGYKGTGKLKPQKEEGITSVRWFQKGHIDAIIKNTFPSIMDVLAKMDLFTEKPVPLSE
;
A
#
# COMPACT_ATOMS: atom_id res chain seq x y z
N MET A 1 23.40 23.67 3.41
CA MET A 1 23.02 22.50 4.19
C MET A 1 21.66 22.00 3.70
N ASN A 2 21.59 20.75 3.27
CA ASN A 2 20.35 20.19 2.76
C ASN A 2 19.43 19.81 3.93
N SER A 3 18.22 20.34 3.92
CA SER A 3 17.23 19.94 4.90
C SER A 3 16.51 18.67 4.43
N ILE A 4 16.15 17.83 5.38
CA ILE A 4 15.36 16.62 5.11
C ILE A 4 13.97 16.83 5.73
N THR A 5 12.94 16.68 4.90
CA THR A 5 11.56 16.72 5.37
C THR A 5 11.04 15.30 5.49
N VAL A 6 10.51 14.94 6.66
CA VAL A 6 9.90 13.64 6.88
C VAL A 6 8.39 13.76 6.75
N ILE A 7 7.81 12.94 5.88
CA ILE A 7 6.36 12.86 5.70
C ILE A 7 5.90 11.47 6.14
N ASP A 8 4.94 11.43 7.05
CA ASP A 8 4.33 10.18 7.49
C ASP A 8 3.05 9.91 6.72
N ALA A 9 2.93 8.68 6.25
CA ALA A 9 1.78 8.17 5.55
C ALA A 9 1.36 6.85 6.17
N ALA A 10 0.16 6.40 5.85
CA ALA A 10 -0.33 5.10 6.31
C ALA A 10 -1.23 4.49 5.24
N GLY A 11 -1.29 3.18 5.23
CA GLY A 11 -2.11 2.46 4.28
C GLY A 11 -2.35 1.03 4.73
N GLY A 12 -2.97 0.26 3.85
CA GLY A 12 -3.38 -1.07 4.23
C GLY A 12 -3.31 -2.13 3.15
N MET A 13 -3.11 -3.33 3.62
CA MET A 13 -3.30 -4.55 2.85
C MET A 13 -4.66 -5.12 3.25
N VAL A 14 -5.64 -4.97 2.36
CA VAL A 14 -7.02 -5.37 2.63
C VAL A 14 -7.30 -6.74 2.03
N VAL A 15 -7.88 -7.62 2.85
CA VAL A 15 -8.33 -8.94 2.38
C VAL A 15 -9.85 -9.02 2.53
N ASN A 16 -10.52 -9.58 1.52
CA ASN A 16 -11.97 -9.78 1.56
C ASN A 16 -12.33 -11.19 2.03
N SER A 17 -13.64 -11.50 2.07
CA SER A 17 -14.14 -12.79 2.54
C SER A 17 -13.72 -13.98 1.65
N LYS A 18 -13.30 -13.70 0.43
CA LYS A 18 -12.83 -14.71 -0.51
C LYS A 18 -11.32 -14.95 -0.43
N GLY A 19 -10.63 -14.24 0.47
CA GLY A 19 -9.18 -14.31 0.58
C GLY A 19 -8.44 -13.56 -0.52
N GLU A 20 -9.10 -12.62 -1.18
CA GLU A 20 -8.49 -11.79 -2.21
C GLU A 20 -7.94 -10.51 -1.63
N TYR A 21 -6.87 -9.98 -2.23
CA TYR A 21 -6.14 -8.81 -1.78
C TYR A 21 -6.40 -7.61 -2.68
N LEU A 22 -6.49 -6.43 -2.09
CA LEU A 22 -6.85 -5.20 -2.78
C LEU A 22 -5.62 -4.43 -3.23
N PHE A 23 -5.59 -4.10 -4.52
CA PHE A 23 -4.53 -3.27 -5.11
C PHE A 23 -5.13 -2.13 -5.91
N ILE A 24 -4.38 -1.03 -5.97
CA ILE A 24 -4.71 0.11 -6.83
C ILE A 24 -3.74 0.18 -7.99
N TYR A 25 -4.18 0.77 -9.11
CA TYR A 25 -3.34 1.03 -10.26
C TYR A 25 -3.25 2.53 -10.47
N ARG A 26 -2.03 3.05 -10.40
CA ARG A 26 -1.77 4.48 -10.52
C ARG A 26 -0.41 4.69 -11.18
N ASN A 27 -0.33 5.66 -12.10
CA ASN A 27 0.91 5.97 -12.81
C ASN A 27 1.52 4.73 -13.49
N LYS A 28 0.66 3.89 -14.08
CA LYS A 28 1.02 2.67 -14.80
C LYS A 28 1.71 1.62 -13.93
N LYS A 29 1.50 1.67 -12.61
CA LYS A 29 2.03 0.67 -11.67
C LYS A 29 0.98 0.24 -10.68
N TRP A 30 1.08 -1.01 -10.25
CA TRP A 30 0.30 -1.52 -9.11
C TRP A 30 0.88 -1.01 -7.82
N ASP A 31 0.01 -0.70 -6.88
CA ASP A 31 0.38 -0.14 -5.58
C ASP A 31 -0.67 -0.56 -4.55
N LEU A 32 -0.39 -0.29 -3.29
CA LEU A 32 -1.36 -0.48 -2.21
C LEU A 32 -1.97 0.87 -1.83
N PRO A 33 -3.24 0.89 -1.40
CA PRO A 33 -3.87 2.13 -0.98
C PRO A 33 -3.19 2.70 0.26
N LYS A 34 -2.89 3.99 0.21
CA LYS A 34 -2.22 4.73 1.27
C LYS A 34 -2.34 6.23 1.03
N GLY A 35 -1.98 6.99 2.02
CA GLY A 35 -1.87 8.43 1.86
C GLY A 35 -1.27 9.11 3.07
N LYS A 36 -1.05 10.40 2.94
CA LYS A 36 -0.41 11.23 3.95
C LYS A 36 -1.30 11.35 5.19
N LEU A 37 -0.70 11.20 6.37
CA LEU A 37 -1.40 11.42 7.64
C LEU A 37 -1.72 12.91 7.80
N GLU A 38 -2.90 13.19 8.34
CA GLU A 38 -3.31 14.54 8.70
C GLU A 38 -2.73 14.90 10.07
N LYS A 39 -2.63 16.19 10.33
CA LYS A 39 -2.10 16.68 11.61
C LYS A 39 -2.94 16.14 12.77
N GLY A 40 -2.30 15.50 13.73
CA GLY A 40 -2.97 14.94 14.90
C GLY A 40 -3.69 13.64 14.66
N GLU A 41 -3.64 13.11 13.45
CA GLU A 41 -4.29 11.85 13.11
C GLU A 41 -3.41 10.66 13.53
N GLY A 42 -4.03 9.64 14.15
CA GLY A 42 -3.35 8.40 14.49
C GLY A 42 -3.03 7.59 13.23
N LYS A 43 -1.98 6.78 13.31
CA LYS A 43 -1.53 5.98 12.16
C LYS A 43 -2.57 4.98 11.70
N ARG A 44 -3.21 4.28 12.64
CA ARG A 44 -4.24 3.29 12.33
C ARG A 44 -5.48 3.96 11.72
N GLU A 45 -5.91 5.06 12.31
CA GLU A 45 -7.07 5.84 11.82
C GLU A 45 -6.81 6.38 10.42
N GLY A 46 -5.61 6.92 10.20
CA GLY A 46 -5.22 7.45 8.89
C GLY A 46 -5.13 6.36 7.84
N ALA A 47 -4.62 5.19 8.21
CA ALA A 47 -4.55 4.05 7.30
C ALA A 47 -5.94 3.64 6.81
N VAL A 48 -6.90 3.53 7.72
CA VAL A 48 -8.29 3.18 7.38
C VAL A 48 -8.91 4.27 6.48
N ARG A 49 -8.75 5.53 6.88
CA ARG A 49 -9.30 6.66 6.11
C ARG A 49 -8.79 6.66 4.68
N GLU A 50 -7.48 6.51 4.51
CA GLU A 50 -6.86 6.53 3.17
C GLU A 50 -7.32 5.36 2.31
N VAL A 51 -7.41 4.17 2.87
CA VAL A 51 -7.92 3.00 2.14
C VAL A 51 -9.36 3.24 1.70
N GLU A 52 -10.20 3.74 2.60
CA GLU A 52 -11.61 4.00 2.29
C GLU A 52 -11.76 5.08 1.21
N GLU A 53 -10.95 6.14 1.28
CA GLU A 53 -11.00 7.21 0.28
C GLU A 53 -10.52 6.74 -1.10
N GLU A 54 -9.41 5.99 -1.14
CA GLU A 54 -8.79 5.59 -2.41
C GLU A 54 -9.56 4.48 -3.13
N CYS A 55 -10.22 3.61 -2.38
CA CYS A 55 -10.85 2.41 -2.92
C CYS A 55 -12.37 2.42 -2.90
N GLY A 56 -12.99 3.33 -2.16
CA GLY A 56 -14.45 3.43 -2.08
C GLY A 56 -15.10 2.31 -1.28
N ILE A 57 -14.41 1.77 -0.28
CA ILE A 57 -14.94 0.71 0.59
C ILE A 57 -15.03 1.20 2.04
N ALA A 58 -15.81 0.50 2.84
CA ALA A 58 -15.83 0.67 4.29
C ALA A 58 -15.07 -0.49 4.92
N VAL A 59 -13.92 -0.21 5.52
CA VAL A 59 -13.08 -1.23 6.17
C VAL A 59 -13.80 -1.76 7.42
N ASN A 60 -13.89 -3.07 7.55
CA ASN A 60 -14.59 -3.69 8.67
C ASN A 60 -13.72 -3.88 9.91
N ASN A 61 -12.44 -4.18 9.69
CA ASN A 61 -11.52 -4.32 10.81
C ASN A 61 -10.09 -3.95 10.39
N ILE A 62 -9.29 -3.61 11.38
CA ILE A 62 -7.87 -3.34 11.20
C ILE A 62 -7.10 -4.23 12.17
N GLY A 63 -6.10 -4.92 11.65
CA GLY A 63 -5.27 -5.83 12.43
C GLY A 63 -3.90 -5.25 12.76
N ALA A 64 -2.92 -6.12 12.85
CA ALA A 64 -1.56 -5.75 13.22
C ALA A 64 -0.87 -4.93 12.14
N ARG A 65 0.12 -4.13 12.56
CA ARG A 65 1.02 -3.46 11.63
C ARG A 65 1.90 -4.50 10.95
N VAL A 66 1.96 -4.44 9.62
CA VAL A 66 2.79 -5.34 8.81
C VAL A 66 4.25 -4.90 8.86
N CYS A 67 4.50 -3.65 8.50
CA CYS A 67 5.84 -3.07 8.45
C CYS A 67 5.76 -1.57 8.20
N LYS A 68 6.94 -0.93 8.20
CA LYS A 68 7.14 0.44 7.71
C LYS A 68 7.96 0.35 6.44
N THR A 69 7.66 1.20 5.47
CA THR A 69 8.49 1.36 4.28
C THR A 69 8.93 2.80 4.14
N TYR A 70 10.02 3.00 3.39
CA TYR A 70 10.63 4.32 3.23
C TYR A 70 10.84 4.60 1.75
N HIS A 71 10.55 5.82 1.36
CA HIS A 71 10.78 6.28 -0.01
C HIS A 71 11.33 7.69 0.04
N THR A 72 12.46 7.92 -0.62
CA THR A 72 13.08 9.24 -0.69
C THR A 72 12.90 9.81 -2.09
N TYR A 73 12.63 11.10 -2.16
CA TYR A 73 12.58 11.83 -3.42
C TYR A 73 12.97 13.28 -3.20
N THR A 74 13.29 13.98 -4.29
CA THR A 74 13.65 15.40 -4.24
C THR A 74 12.45 16.22 -4.68
N ASN A 75 12.13 17.24 -3.90
CA ASN A 75 11.07 18.18 -4.21
C ASN A 75 11.60 19.60 -3.98
N LYS A 76 11.69 20.40 -5.05
CA LYS A 76 12.14 21.79 -5.00
C LYS A 76 13.48 21.95 -4.27
N GLY A 77 14.43 21.06 -4.55
CA GLY A 77 15.75 21.09 -3.94
C GLY A 77 15.85 20.50 -2.55
N GLU A 78 14.73 20.09 -1.97
CA GLU A 78 14.72 19.44 -0.66
C GLU A 78 14.63 17.94 -0.80
N ILE A 79 15.28 17.23 0.13
CA ILE A 79 15.14 15.78 0.22
C ILE A 79 13.91 15.46 1.09
N VAL A 80 13.00 14.68 0.54
CA VAL A 80 11.81 14.22 1.27
C VAL A 80 11.95 12.75 1.57
N LEU A 81 11.77 12.38 2.83
CA LEU A 81 11.68 10.99 3.27
C LEU A 81 10.22 10.71 3.60
N LYS A 82 9.59 9.86 2.80
CA LYS A 82 8.23 9.42 3.05
C LYS A 82 8.28 8.08 3.78
N ARG A 83 7.72 8.06 4.99
CA ARG A 83 7.66 6.87 5.83
C ARG A 83 6.21 6.42 5.87
N THR A 84 5.95 5.18 5.41
CA THR A 84 4.59 4.64 5.33
C THR A 84 4.41 3.48 6.29
N TYR A 85 3.36 3.56 7.11
CA TYR A 85 2.97 2.52 8.07
C TYR A 85 1.87 1.68 7.45
N TRP A 86 2.11 0.37 7.33
CA TRP A 86 1.19 -0.56 6.66
C TRP A 86 0.49 -1.46 7.66
N TYR A 87 -0.83 -1.61 7.49
CA TYR A 87 -1.66 -2.41 8.40
C TYR A 87 -2.46 -3.45 7.63
N GLN A 88 -2.66 -4.62 8.27
CA GLN A 88 -3.61 -5.62 7.76
C GLN A 88 -5.02 -5.12 8.01
N MET A 89 -5.89 -5.30 7.02
CA MET A 89 -7.28 -4.89 7.11
C MET A 89 -8.20 -5.95 6.53
N GLY A 90 -9.42 -6.01 7.04
CA GLY A 90 -10.44 -6.93 6.55
C GLY A 90 -11.65 -6.19 6.01
N TYR A 91 -12.23 -6.73 4.95
CA TYR A 91 -13.43 -6.22 4.32
C TYR A 91 -14.43 -7.34 4.11
N LYS A 92 -15.65 -7.19 4.62
CA LYS A 92 -16.71 -8.19 4.52
C LYS A 92 -17.76 -7.84 3.49
N GLY A 93 -17.72 -6.64 2.93
CA GLY A 93 -18.70 -6.17 1.98
C GLY A 93 -18.55 -6.81 0.60
N THR A 94 -19.55 -6.58 -0.23
CA THR A 94 -19.58 -7.03 -1.63
C THR A 94 -19.82 -5.86 -2.58
N GLY A 95 -19.66 -4.63 -2.08
CA GLY A 95 -19.92 -3.44 -2.86
C GLY A 95 -18.90 -3.22 -3.99
N LYS A 96 -19.26 -2.34 -4.89
CA LYS A 96 -18.38 -1.97 -5.99
C LYS A 96 -17.22 -1.12 -5.49
N LEU A 97 -16.04 -1.40 -6.01
CA LEU A 97 -14.87 -0.57 -5.78
C LEU A 97 -15.00 0.74 -6.55
N LYS A 98 -14.52 1.82 -5.95
CA LYS A 98 -14.58 3.14 -6.58
C LYS A 98 -13.21 3.81 -6.51
N PRO A 99 -12.45 3.80 -7.61
CA PRO A 99 -11.15 4.47 -7.65
C PRO A 99 -11.27 5.97 -7.39
N GLN A 100 -10.38 6.50 -6.56
CA GLN A 100 -10.29 7.95 -6.34
C GLN A 100 -9.53 8.59 -7.51
N LYS A 101 -10.27 9.00 -8.53
CA LYS A 101 -9.68 9.51 -9.78
C LYS A 101 -8.89 10.79 -9.59
N GLU A 102 -9.27 11.61 -8.62
CA GLU A 102 -8.59 12.86 -8.29
C GLU A 102 -7.13 12.62 -7.86
N GLU A 103 -6.85 11.44 -7.32
CA GLU A 103 -5.51 11.04 -6.92
C GLU A 103 -4.77 10.25 -8.01
N GLY A 104 -5.31 10.22 -9.21
CA GLY A 104 -4.68 9.52 -10.33
C GLY A 104 -4.86 8.01 -10.32
N ILE A 105 -5.73 7.49 -9.46
CA ILE A 105 -6.02 6.06 -9.40
C ILE A 105 -6.98 5.71 -10.51
N THR A 106 -6.53 4.86 -11.45
CA THR A 106 -7.32 4.50 -12.61
C THR A 106 -8.04 3.17 -12.47
N SER A 107 -7.60 2.32 -11.54
CA SER A 107 -8.23 1.03 -11.28
C SER A 107 -8.01 0.61 -9.84
N VAL A 108 -9.00 -0.09 -9.28
CA VAL A 108 -8.90 -0.76 -7.98
C VAL A 108 -9.44 -2.17 -8.22
N ARG A 109 -8.68 -3.18 -7.82
CA ARG A 109 -9.04 -4.57 -8.11
C ARG A 109 -8.65 -5.52 -6.99
N TRP A 110 -9.45 -6.59 -6.85
CA TRP A 110 -9.14 -7.72 -5.99
C TRP A 110 -8.30 -8.73 -6.75
N PHE A 111 -7.26 -9.25 -6.10
CA PHE A 111 -6.38 -10.27 -6.68
C PHE A 111 -6.34 -11.50 -5.79
N GLN A 112 -6.53 -12.66 -6.38
CA GLN A 112 -6.30 -13.93 -5.69
C GLN A 112 -4.81 -14.11 -5.40
N LYS A 113 -4.50 -14.83 -4.34
CA LYS A 113 -3.10 -15.07 -3.96
C LYS A 113 -2.26 -15.65 -5.11
N GLY A 114 -2.84 -16.55 -5.89
CA GLY A 114 -2.15 -17.14 -7.05
C GLY A 114 -1.89 -16.18 -8.21
N HIS A 115 -2.48 -14.97 -8.20
CA HIS A 115 -2.31 -13.99 -9.26
C HIS A 115 -1.43 -12.80 -8.84
N ILE A 116 -0.78 -12.87 -7.68
CA ILE A 116 0.09 -11.80 -7.18
C ILE A 116 1.31 -11.57 -8.08
N ASP A 117 1.69 -12.58 -8.88
CA ASP A 117 2.79 -12.43 -9.84
C ASP A 117 2.59 -11.25 -10.78
N ALA A 118 1.36 -10.96 -11.17
CA ALA A 118 1.05 -9.82 -12.03
C ALA A 118 1.37 -8.49 -11.33
N ILE A 119 1.22 -8.44 -10.01
CA ILE A 119 1.57 -7.26 -9.22
C ILE A 119 3.09 -7.13 -9.14
N ILE A 120 3.78 -8.21 -8.81
CA ILE A 120 5.25 -8.22 -8.61
C ILE A 120 5.98 -7.73 -9.85
N LYS A 121 5.47 -8.04 -11.03
CA LYS A 121 6.09 -7.64 -12.31
C LYS A 121 6.03 -6.13 -12.57
N ASN A 122 5.15 -5.42 -11.88
CA ASN A 122 4.94 -3.99 -12.15
C ASN A 122 4.51 -3.23 -10.90
N THR A 123 5.38 -3.22 -9.90
CA THR A 123 5.15 -2.51 -8.65
C THR A 123 6.44 -1.91 -8.13
N PHE A 124 6.36 -1.21 -7.01
CA PHE A 124 7.51 -0.58 -6.37
C PHE A 124 8.22 -1.57 -5.44
N PRO A 125 9.55 -1.43 -5.25
CA PRO A 125 10.28 -2.27 -4.30
C PRO A 125 9.70 -2.25 -2.89
N SER A 126 9.22 -1.09 -2.42
CA SER A 126 8.60 -0.98 -1.10
C SER A 126 7.34 -1.83 -0.98
N ILE A 127 6.57 -1.96 -2.06
CA ILE A 127 5.38 -2.80 -2.07
C ILE A 127 5.76 -4.29 -2.05
N MET A 128 6.83 -4.66 -2.73
CA MET A 128 7.37 -6.03 -2.66
C MET A 128 7.75 -6.38 -1.22
N ASP A 129 8.31 -5.43 -0.47
CA ASP A 129 8.63 -5.64 0.96
C ASP A 129 7.38 -5.93 1.78
N VAL A 130 6.29 -5.21 1.53
CA VAL A 130 5.00 -5.45 2.21
C VAL A 130 4.49 -6.85 1.87
N LEU A 131 4.51 -7.21 0.59
CA LEU A 131 4.06 -8.53 0.13
C LEU A 131 4.88 -9.66 0.76
N ALA A 132 6.20 -9.48 0.87
CA ALA A 132 7.07 -10.46 1.52
C ALA A 132 6.72 -10.62 3.00
N LYS A 133 6.46 -9.54 3.71
CA LYS A 133 6.05 -9.58 5.12
C LYS A 133 4.69 -10.24 5.32
N MET A 134 3.84 -10.24 4.29
CA MET A 134 2.54 -10.91 4.30
C MET A 134 2.60 -12.34 3.76
N ASP A 135 3.80 -12.86 3.49
CA ASP A 135 4.01 -14.19 2.90
C ASP A 135 3.36 -14.37 1.51
N LEU A 136 3.22 -13.26 0.78
CA LEU A 136 2.66 -13.27 -0.58
C LEU A 136 3.72 -13.26 -1.66
N PHE A 137 4.96 -13.06 -1.27
CA PHE A 137 6.11 -13.02 -2.17
C PHE A 137 7.32 -13.57 -1.43
N THR A 138 8.05 -14.47 -2.07
CA THR A 138 9.30 -15.00 -1.55
C THR A 138 10.41 -14.69 -2.53
N GLU A 139 11.42 -13.96 -2.08
CA GLU A 139 12.60 -13.71 -2.87
C GLU A 139 13.43 -15.00 -2.93
N LYS A 140 13.75 -15.45 -4.14
CA LYS A 140 14.57 -16.65 -4.30
C LYS A 140 16.02 -16.31 -3.96
N PRO A 141 16.66 -17.09 -3.07
CA PRO A 141 18.06 -16.88 -2.81
C PRO A 141 18.89 -17.12 -4.06
N VAL A 142 19.92 -16.29 -4.25
CA VAL A 142 20.84 -16.45 -5.37
C VAL A 142 21.88 -17.53 -4.99
N PRO A 143 22.06 -18.58 -5.81
CA PRO A 143 23.05 -19.59 -5.52
C PRO A 143 24.46 -18.99 -5.46
N LEU A 144 25.22 -19.37 -4.43
CA LEU A 144 26.59 -18.89 -4.26
C LEU A 144 27.59 -19.47 -5.28
N SER A 145 27.19 -20.57 -5.93
CA SER A 145 28.07 -21.32 -6.82
C SER A 145 27.94 -20.96 -8.29
N GLU A 146 27.26 -19.92 -8.63
CA GLU A 146 27.09 -19.49 -10.03
C GLU A 146 27.85 -18.25 -10.39
#